data_da2347fc2dedb12807fc99828837d18f
#
_entry.id   da2347fc2dedb12807fc99828837d18f
#
_cell.length_a   1.000
_cell.length_b   1.000
_cell.length_c   1.000
_cell.angle_alpha   90.00
_cell.angle_beta   90.00
_cell.angle_gamma   90.00
#
_symmetry.space_group_name_H-M   'P 1'
#
loop_
_entity.id
_entity.type
_entity.pdbx_description
1 polymer ?
#
loop_
_entity_poly.entity_id
_entity_poly.type
_entity_poly.pdbx_seq_one_letter_code
_entity_poly.pdbx_strand_id
1 'polypeptide(L)'
;MVGMYSAAAHAQSKVTLYGILDEGVMFLNNVGGPTGGKKIFLDSTSGINGSRFGFTGVEDLGSGLQAIFTMEPGLNINNGQSAQGGTFLGRQAFVGLRSDLFGSLTFGRQYDMVLYFAQPVTTQGSQAGTAIFLHPGDLDNTGNSLRVNNSIRYMSPVYRGLSVGGEYSVGGVPGDGTANSGYSVGVSYANGPFTFGGAFEYFKNPTSTTAGAGFFTGNANGASQLSQSLNKGYASASAYQTAVVGAGYAIGPVNLTTSWSNTQYAGLGGVLAGSAAHFNNVDFAVKWLATPALSFSAAYDYLKGESVHTTAGQTVGNQHYNQVMLMADYLLSKRTDLYIEGAWQRASGTSSTGAPAVADIGNLGDSSNNHQLAIRAALRHKF
;
A
#
# COMPACT_ATOMS: atom_id res chain seq x y z
N MET A 1 -30.48 -22.63 -50.99
CA MET A 1 -29.55 -21.59 -50.44
C MET A 1 -30.06 -21.22 -49.04
N VAL A 2 -29.45 -21.74 -48.01
CA VAL A 2 -29.75 -21.37 -46.61
C VAL A 2 -28.86 -20.19 -46.28
N GLY A 3 -29.45 -19.00 -46.10
CA GLY A 3 -28.73 -17.82 -45.69
C GLY A 3 -28.34 -17.96 -44.23
N MET A 4 -27.04 -18.06 -43.96
CA MET A 4 -26.48 -17.85 -42.61
C MET A 4 -26.63 -16.38 -42.26
N TYR A 5 -27.62 -16.04 -41.46
CA TYR A 5 -27.62 -14.76 -40.73
C TYR A 5 -26.53 -14.84 -39.67
N SER A 6 -25.38 -14.23 -39.93
CA SER A 6 -24.44 -13.89 -38.87
C SER A 6 -25.11 -12.82 -38.00
N ALA A 7 -25.62 -13.21 -36.81
CA ALA A 7 -25.98 -12.26 -35.79
C ALA A 7 -24.66 -11.56 -35.41
N ALA A 8 -24.51 -10.29 -35.81
CA ALA A 8 -23.47 -9.42 -35.29
C ALA A 8 -23.80 -9.23 -33.78
N ALA A 9 -23.14 -9.99 -32.95
CA ALA A 9 -23.13 -9.70 -31.51
C ALA A 9 -22.49 -8.32 -31.37
N HIS A 10 -23.29 -7.30 -31.10
CA HIS A 10 -22.80 -5.99 -30.72
C HIS A 10 -22.23 -6.14 -29.29
N ALA A 11 -20.96 -6.47 -29.21
CA ALA A 11 -20.20 -6.37 -27.98
C ALA A 11 -20.28 -4.91 -27.51
N GLN A 12 -20.95 -4.66 -26.39
CA GLN A 12 -21.08 -3.32 -25.84
C GLN A 12 -19.76 -2.97 -25.15
N SER A 13 -18.81 -2.41 -25.90
CA SER A 13 -17.57 -1.87 -25.36
C SER A 13 -17.88 -0.61 -24.56
N LYS A 14 -17.41 -0.56 -23.32
CA LYS A 14 -17.58 0.59 -22.44
C LYS A 14 -16.22 1.07 -21.94
N VAL A 15 -15.94 2.36 -22.16
CA VAL A 15 -14.82 3.05 -21.50
C VAL A 15 -15.39 4.03 -20.51
N THR A 16 -14.89 3.97 -19.26
CA THR A 16 -15.32 4.84 -18.19
C THR A 16 -14.13 5.68 -17.71
N LEU A 17 -14.30 7.00 -17.70
CA LEU A 17 -13.44 7.92 -16.99
C LEU A 17 -13.90 7.96 -15.52
N TYR A 18 -12.98 7.89 -14.62
CA TYR A 18 -13.21 8.06 -13.17
C TYR A 18 -12.05 8.81 -12.52
N GLY A 19 -12.27 9.31 -11.32
CA GLY A 19 -11.19 9.95 -10.59
C GLY A 19 -11.56 10.35 -9.18
N ILE A 20 -10.52 10.78 -8.46
CA ILE A 20 -10.58 11.30 -7.10
C ILE A 20 -9.64 12.49 -7.02
N LEU A 21 -10.14 13.61 -6.53
CA LEU A 21 -9.34 14.75 -6.10
C LEU A 21 -9.47 14.86 -4.59
N ASP A 22 -8.35 14.72 -3.89
CA ASP A 22 -8.25 14.79 -2.44
C ASP A 22 -7.17 15.80 -2.10
N GLU A 23 -7.56 16.94 -1.56
CA GLU A 23 -6.68 18.05 -1.28
C GLU A 23 -6.87 18.53 0.15
N GLY A 24 -5.77 18.80 0.85
CA GLY A 24 -5.83 19.25 2.23
C GLY A 24 -4.65 20.07 2.67
N VAL A 25 -4.84 20.77 3.79
CA VAL A 25 -3.75 21.44 4.51
C VAL A 25 -3.18 20.44 5.50
N MET A 26 -1.89 20.16 5.35
CA MET A 26 -1.10 19.29 6.24
C MET A 26 -0.23 20.13 7.16
N PHE A 27 -0.32 19.86 8.45
CA PHE A 27 0.65 20.30 9.46
C PHE A 27 1.52 19.12 9.87
N LEU A 28 2.84 19.33 9.88
CA LEU A 28 3.81 18.34 10.32
C LEU A 28 4.86 19.03 11.20
N ASN A 29 5.14 18.46 12.37
CA ASN A 29 6.19 18.96 13.25
C ASN A 29 7.50 18.18 13.06
N ASN A 30 8.57 18.70 13.64
CA ASN A 30 9.88 18.06 13.70
C ASN A 30 10.46 17.66 12.34
N VAL A 31 10.20 18.46 11.30
CA VAL A 31 10.67 18.25 9.93
C VAL A 31 11.94 19.08 9.68
N GLY A 32 12.87 18.53 8.90
CA GLY A 32 14.04 19.26 8.40
C GLY A 32 15.17 19.42 9.42
N GLY A 33 16.19 18.59 9.25
CA GLY A 33 17.47 18.66 9.96
C GLY A 33 17.44 18.43 11.47
N PRO A 34 18.60 18.53 12.15
CA PRO A 34 18.75 18.18 13.56
C PRO A 34 17.95 19.06 14.54
N THR A 35 17.61 20.29 14.15
CA THR A 35 16.88 21.24 15.00
C THR A 35 15.36 21.10 14.87
N GLY A 36 14.88 20.39 13.85
CA GLY A 36 13.48 20.23 13.57
C GLY A 36 12.73 21.53 13.29
N GLY A 37 11.66 21.45 12.53
CA GLY A 37 10.81 22.58 12.21
C GLY A 37 9.35 22.19 12.13
N LYS A 38 8.47 23.18 11.99
CA LYS A 38 7.07 22.99 11.65
C LYS A 38 6.92 23.22 10.15
N LYS A 39 6.16 22.37 9.48
CA LYS A 39 5.83 22.51 8.07
C LYS A 39 4.32 22.56 7.91
N ILE A 40 3.82 23.56 7.19
CA ILE A 40 2.42 23.65 6.76
C ILE A 40 2.44 23.70 5.25
N PHE A 41 1.69 22.82 4.60
CA PHE A 41 1.69 22.73 3.14
C PHE A 41 0.38 22.11 2.64
N LEU A 42 0.08 22.34 1.36
CA LEU A 42 -1.00 21.65 0.67
C LEU A 42 -0.52 20.25 0.26
N ASP A 43 -1.37 19.25 0.47
CA ASP A 43 -1.08 17.86 0.15
C ASP A 43 -2.26 17.19 -0.53
N SER A 44 -1.99 16.62 -1.71
CA SER A 44 -2.97 15.94 -2.54
C SER A 44 -2.67 14.45 -2.74
N THR A 45 -1.64 13.94 -2.07
CA THR A 45 -1.14 12.58 -2.29
C THR A 45 -1.28 11.67 -1.08
N SER A 46 -1.38 12.24 0.12
CA SER A 46 -1.40 11.52 1.40
C SER A 46 -2.78 11.42 2.06
N GLY A 47 -3.84 11.87 1.37
CA GLY A 47 -5.22 11.83 1.86
C GLY A 47 -5.84 10.43 1.91
N ILE A 48 -7.14 10.36 2.23
CA ILE A 48 -7.91 9.11 2.26
C ILE A 48 -7.68 8.30 0.98
N ASN A 49 -7.59 9.00 -0.15
CA ASN A 49 -7.21 8.40 -1.42
C ASN A 49 -6.31 9.39 -2.15
N GLY A 50 -5.08 9.07 -2.40
CA GLY A 50 -4.21 9.92 -3.22
C GLY A 50 -4.88 10.32 -4.54
N SER A 51 -4.79 11.61 -4.91
CA SER A 51 -5.43 12.17 -6.10
C SER A 51 -5.02 11.44 -7.37
N ARG A 52 -5.99 11.16 -8.23
CA ARG A 52 -5.83 10.36 -9.46
C ARG A 52 -6.99 10.55 -10.40
N PHE A 53 -6.79 10.18 -11.66
CA PHE A 53 -7.86 9.85 -12.59
C PHE A 53 -7.54 8.55 -13.31
N GLY A 54 -8.46 7.98 -14.04
CA GLY A 54 -8.18 6.77 -14.78
C GLY A 54 -9.24 6.47 -15.84
N PHE A 55 -8.84 5.61 -16.76
CA PHE A 55 -9.72 4.99 -17.73
C PHE A 55 -9.78 3.50 -17.44
N THR A 56 -10.98 2.95 -17.35
CA THR A 56 -11.20 1.51 -17.34
C THR A 56 -12.10 1.14 -18.53
N GLY A 57 -11.77 0.05 -19.18
CA GLY A 57 -12.53 -0.45 -20.32
C GLY A 57 -12.95 -1.88 -20.12
N VAL A 58 -14.14 -2.19 -20.64
CA VAL A 58 -14.70 -3.55 -20.69
C VAL A 58 -15.27 -3.76 -22.07
N GLU A 59 -14.87 -4.86 -22.71
CA GLU A 59 -15.42 -5.36 -23.97
C GLU A 59 -15.98 -6.77 -23.72
N ASP A 60 -17.24 -6.97 -24.03
CA ASP A 60 -17.87 -8.29 -23.95
C ASP A 60 -17.44 -9.14 -25.15
N LEU A 61 -16.77 -10.26 -24.90
CA LEU A 61 -16.31 -11.21 -25.91
C LEU A 61 -17.31 -12.36 -26.13
N GLY A 62 -18.43 -12.31 -25.41
CA GLY A 62 -19.44 -13.38 -25.42
C GLY A 62 -19.17 -14.49 -24.41
N SER A 63 -20.22 -15.30 -24.16
CA SER A 63 -20.14 -16.45 -23.24
C SER A 63 -19.62 -16.13 -21.82
N GLY A 64 -19.83 -14.90 -21.32
CA GLY A 64 -19.36 -14.46 -20.01
C GLY A 64 -17.86 -14.16 -19.94
N LEU A 65 -17.20 -14.08 -21.10
CA LEU A 65 -15.80 -13.65 -21.21
C LEU A 65 -15.72 -12.18 -21.61
N GLN A 66 -14.85 -11.43 -20.98
CA GLN A 66 -14.63 -9.99 -21.21
C GLN A 66 -13.14 -9.68 -21.34
N ALA A 67 -12.80 -8.80 -22.27
CA ALA A 67 -11.51 -8.11 -22.25
C ALA A 67 -11.62 -6.87 -21.34
N ILE A 68 -10.61 -6.65 -20.52
CA ILE A 68 -10.57 -5.53 -19.57
C ILE A 68 -9.24 -4.81 -19.64
N PHE A 69 -9.25 -3.50 -19.39
CA PHE A 69 -8.03 -2.74 -19.16
C PHE A 69 -8.24 -1.67 -18.09
N THR A 70 -7.14 -1.22 -17.48
CA THR A 70 -7.11 -0.03 -16.63
C THR A 70 -5.84 0.75 -16.89
N MET A 71 -5.95 2.08 -16.98
CA MET A 71 -4.85 3.04 -17.02
C MET A 71 -5.11 4.11 -15.98
N GLU A 72 -4.28 4.18 -14.93
CA GLU A 72 -4.49 5.06 -13.77
C GLU A 72 -3.20 5.80 -13.40
N PRO A 73 -3.04 7.08 -13.77
CA PRO A 73 -2.03 7.96 -13.20
C PRO A 73 -2.44 8.46 -11.81
N GLY A 74 -1.47 8.62 -10.94
CA GLY A 74 -1.61 9.44 -9.73
C GLY A 74 -1.26 10.89 -10.03
N LEU A 75 -1.88 11.82 -9.33
CA LEU A 75 -1.71 13.25 -9.54
C LEU A 75 -1.23 13.95 -8.27
N ASN A 76 -0.32 14.89 -8.44
CA ASN A 76 -0.07 15.96 -7.48
C ASN A 76 -0.74 17.22 -8.02
N ILE A 77 -1.93 17.54 -7.52
CA ILE A 77 -2.70 18.69 -8.03
C ILE A 77 -2.14 20.04 -7.58
N ASN A 78 -1.20 20.06 -6.62
CA ASN A 78 -0.54 21.30 -6.16
C ASN A 78 0.47 21.84 -7.18
N ASN A 79 1.01 20.98 -8.04
CA ASN A 79 2.03 21.36 -9.02
C ASN A 79 1.81 20.74 -10.42
N GLY A 80 0.75 19.96 -10.60
CA GLY A 80 0.42 19.32 -11.88
C GLY A 80 1.29 18.13 -12.28
N GLN A 81 2.19 17.65 -11.42
CA GLN A 81 3.06 16.53 -11.72
C GLN A 81 2.36 15.18 -11.51
N SER A 82 2.86 14.14 -12.20
CA SER A 82 2.50 12.77 -11.86
C SER A 82 3.05 12.42 -10.48
N ALA A 83 2.23 11.75 -9.67
CA ALA A 83 2.65 11.13 -8.42
C ALA A 83 3.53 9.87 -8.69
N GLN A 84 3.83 9.08 -7.67
CA GLN A 84 4.62 7.84 -7.76
C GLN A 84 5.97 8.05 -8.48
N GLY A 85 6.74 9.05 -8.00
CA GLY A 85 8.07 9.33 -8.52
C GLY A 85 8.11 9.92 -9.93
N GLY A 86 7.00 10.53 -10.39
CA GLY A 86 6.88 11.11 -11.73
C GLY A 86 6.44 10.13 -12.82
N THR A 87 6.16 8.87 -12.46
CA THR A 87 5.70 7.85 -13.42
C THR A 87 4.27 8.17 -13.89
N PHE A 88 4.06 8.33 -15.21
CA PHE A 88 2.79 8.77 -15.77
C PHE A 88 1.62 7.82 -15.41
N LEU A 89 1.72 6.52 -15.70
CA LEU A 89 0.74 5.52 -15.26
C LEU A 89 1.23 4.82 -13.97
N GLY A 90 1.58 5.63 -12.98
CA GLY A 90 2.30 5.17 -11.79
C GLY A 90 1.50 4.29 -10.84
N ARG A 91 0.17 4.29 -10.95
CA ARG A 91 -0.71 3.48 -10.10
C ARG A 91 -0.99 2.13 -10.74
N GLN A 92 -1.65 2.11 -11.90
CA GLN A 92 -1.97 0.88 -12.62
C GLN A 92 -1.94 1.10 -14.13
N ALA A 93 -1.46 0.11 -14.87
CA ALA A 93 -1.49 0.05 -16.34
C ALA A 93 -1.50 -1.42 -16.77
N PHE A 94 -2.69 -1.97 -16.99
CA PHE A 94 -2.84 -3.38 -17.32
C PHE A 94 -3.96 -3.65 -18.34
N VAL A 95 -3.87 -4.80 -18.98
CA VAL A 95 -4.88 -5.41 -19.85
C VAL A 95 -5.08 -6.87 -19.43
N GLY A 96 -6.24 -7.44 -19.70
CA GLY A 96 -6.47 -8.85 -19.39
C GLY A 96 -7.85 -9.35 -19.77
N LEU A 97 -8.14 -10.54 -19.27
CA LEU A 97 -9.42 -11.22 -19.46
C LEU A 97 -10.11 -11.43 -18.11
N ARG A 98 -11.42 -11.33 -18.11
CA ARG A 98 -12.27 -11.61 -16.95
C ARG A 98 -13.42 -12.54 -17.35
N SER A 99 -13.69 -13.50 -16.49
CA SER A 99 -14.86 -14.39 -16.58
C SER A 99 -15.52 -14.49 -15.20
N ASP A 100 -16.84 -14.48 -15.17
CA ASP A 100 -17.59 -14.63 -13.93
C ASP A 100 -17.39 -16.02 -13.27
N LEU A 101 -17.06 -17.04 -14.08
CA LEU A 101 -16.80 -18.40 -13.61
C LEU A 101 -15.35 -18.64 -13.19
N PHE A 102 -14.39 -18.05 -13.93
CA PHE A 102 -12.98 -18.39 -13.79
C PHE A 102 -12.17 -17.25 -13.16
N GLY A 103 -12.76 -16.07 -12.90
CA GLY A 103 -12.05 -14.91 -12.37
C GLY A 103 -11.35 -14.10 -13.45
N SER A 104 -10.25 -13.44 -13.08
CA SER A 104 -9.53 -12.58 -14.01
C SER A 104 -8.05 -12.92 -14.09
N LEU A 105 -7.48 -12.78 -15.30
CA LEU A 105 -6.05 -12.86 -15.59
C LEU A 105 -5.61 -11.56 -16.27
N THR A 106 -4.70 -10.83 -15.66
CA THR A 106 -4.29 -9.50 -16.09
C THR A 106 -2.77 -9.39 -16.19
N PHE A 107 -2.28 -8.51 -17.07
CA PHE A 107 -0.86 -8.35 -17.39
C PHE A 107 -0.51 -6.87 -17.39
N GLY A 108 0.58 -6.49 -16.72
CA GLY A 108 1.07 -5.10 -16.72
C GLY A 108 1.58 -4.63 -15.37
N ARG A 109 1.46 -3.31 -15.10
CA ARG A 109 1.74 -2.71 -13.80
C ARG A 109 0.49 -2.75 -12.95
N GLN A 110 0.57 -3.38 -11.79
CA GLN A 110 -0.58 -3.70 -10.97
C GLN A 110 -0.25 -3.58 -9.47
N TYR A 111 -1.26 -3.70 -8.65
CA TYR A 111 -1.13 -3.84 -7.21
C TYR A 111 -0.98 -5.32 -6.83
N ASP A 112 -0.22 -5.58 -5.76
CA ASP A 112 0.02 -6.90 -5.19
C ASP A 112 -1.17 -7.44 -4.37
N MET A 113 -0.99 -8.64 -3.82
CA MET A 113 -2.02 -9.31 -3.04
C MET A 113 -2.18 -8.75 -1.63
N VAL A 114 -1.17 -8.07 -1.06
CA VAL A 114 -1.30 -7.39 0.25
C VAL A 114 -2.37 -6.32 0.16
N LEU A 115 -2.36 -5.50 -0.93
CA LEU A 115 -3.40 -4.50 -1.14
C LEU A 115 -4.80 -5.10 -1.27
N TYR A 116 -4.95 -6.17 -2.05
CA TYR A 116 -6.29 -6.70 -2.34
C TYR A 116 -6.88 -7.52 -1.21
N PHE A 117 -6.08 -8.24 -0.47
CA PHE A 117 -6.56 -9.22 0.48
C PHE A 117 -6.32 -8.85 1.94
N ALA A 118 -5.19 -8.27 2.28
CA ALA A 118 -4.85 -7.93 3.67
C ALA A 118 -5.21 -6.48 4.04
N GLN A 119 -4.93 -5.50 3.19
CA GLN A 119 -5.21 -4.08 3.48
C GLN A 119 -6.65 -3.82 3.99
N PRO A 120 -7.73 -4.43 3.43
CA PRO A 120 -9.08 -4.13 3.89
C PRO A 120 -9.36 -4.41 5.37
N VAL A 121 -8.51 -5.21 6.02
CA VAL A 121 -8.62 -5.56 7.44
C VAL A 121 -7.50 -4.96 8.31
N THR A 122 -6.66 -4.10 7.75
CA THR A 122 -5.68 -3.29 8.49
C THR A 122 -6.26 -1.95 8.91
N THR A 123 -5.57 -1.24 9.78
CA THR A 123 -5.90 0.11 10.22
C THR A 123 -6.16 1.04 9.03
N GLN A 124 -5.27 1.07 8.04
CA GLN A 124 -5.41 1.94 6.89
C GLN A 124 -6.66 1.62 6.07
N GLY A 125 -6.82 0.38 5.63
CA GLY A 125 -7.89 -0.01 4.71
C GLY A 125 -9.27 0.03 5.32
N SER A 126 -9.40 -0.34 6.59
CA SER A 126 -10.67 -0.42 7.30
C SER A 126 -11.18 0.94 7.78
N GLN A 127 -10.29 1.92 7.99
CA GLN A 127 -10.65 3.19 8.60
C GLN A 127 -10.77 4.31 7.57
N ALA A 128 -9.67 4.67 6.95
CA ALA A 128 -9.62 5.89 6.18
C ALA A 128 -8.82 5.79 4.88
N GLY A 129 -7.86 4.87 4.79
CA GLY A 129 -7.01 4.73 3.61
C GLY A 129 -5.91 5.78 3.48
N THR A 130 -5.65 6.59 4.51
CA THR A 130 -4.72 7.72 4.43
C THR A 130 -3.28 7.32 4.75
N ALA A 131 -2.31 8.13 4.30
CA ALA A 131 -0.90 7.97 4.67
C ALA A 131 -0.66 8.16 6.19
N ILE A 132 -1.53 8.88 6.89
CA ILE A 132 -1.46 9.09 8.34
C ILE A 132 -1.83 7.83 9.12
N PHE A 133 -2.65 6.95 8.54
CA PHE A 133 -3.07 5.67 9.13
C PHE A 133 -2.24 4.47 8.67
N LEU A 134 -1.12 4.71 7.98
CA LEU A 134 -0.19 3.65 7.60
C LEU A 134 0.57 3.12 8.81
N HIS A 135 0.95 1.86 8.75
CA HIS A 135 2.00 1.32 9.60
C HIS A 135 3.30 2.12 9.41
N PRO A 136 4.16 2.25 10.43
CA PRO A 136 5.37 3.05 10.33
C PRO A 136 6.19 2.69 9.08
N GLY A 137 6.47 3.70 8.24
CA GLY A 137 7.21 3.56 7.00
C GLY A 137 6.56 2.71 5.90
N ASP A 138 5.32 2.23 6.11
CA ASP A 138 4.65 1.28 5.20
C ASP A 138 5.54 0.07 4.84
N LEU A 139 6.23 -0.48 5.84
CA LEU A 139 7.21 -1.56 5.64
C LEU A 139 6.61 -2.84 5.08
N ASP A 140 5.35 -3.09 5.38
CA ASP A 140 4.60 -4.29 5.00
C ASP A 140 3.68 -4.07 3.79
N ASN A 141 3.84 -2.92 3.13
CA ASN A 141 3.11 -2.53 1.91
C ASN A 141 1.58 -2.48 2.04
N THR A 142 1.03 -2.46 3.25
CA THR A 142 -0.42 -2.34 3.46
C THR A 142 -0.97 -1.01 2.93
N GLY A 143 -0.15 0.03 2.87
CA GLY A 143 -0.42 1.33 2.28
C GLY A 143 -0.19 1.41 0.78
N ASN A 144 0.24 0.32 0.16
CA ASN A 144 0.49 0.26 -1.26
C ASN A 144 1.54 1.28 -1.73
N SER A 145 2.65 1.39 -1.02
CA SER A 145 3.82 2.16 -1.47
C SER A 145 4.62 1.45 -2.56
N LEU A 146 4.37 0.17 -2.75
CA LEU A 146 4.95 -0.66 -3.80
C LEU A 146 3.86 -1.01 -4.84
N ARG A 147 4.19 -0.94 -6.14
CA ARG A 147 3.37 -1.37 -7.27
C ARG A 147 4.21 -2.26 -8.15
N VAL A 148 3.67 -3.37 -8.58
CA VAL A 148 4.43 -4.42 -9.26
C VAL A 148 4.43 -4.21 -10.76
N ASN A 149 5.62 -3.98 -11.35
CA ASN A 149 5.82 -3.92 -12.79
C ASN A 149 5.94 -5.32 -13.39
N ASN A 150 5.68 -5.43 -14.69
CA ASN A 150 5.89 -6.67 -15.46
C ASN A 150 5.19 -7.88 -14.81
N SER A 151 4.00 -7.68 -14.25
CA SER A 151 3.31 -8.69 -13.49
C SER A 151 2.21 -9.40 -14.28
N ILE A 152 1.99 -10.65 -13.92
CA ILE A 152 0.87 -11.50 -14.32
C ILE A 152 0.09 -11.76 -13.04
N ARG A 153 -1.20 -11.41 -13.02
CA ARG A 153 -2.05 -11.52 -11.83
C ARG A 153 -3.31 -12.29 -12.13
N TYR A 154 -3.62 -13.24 -11.26
CA TYR A 154 -4.88 -13.97 -11.23
C TYR A 154 -5.69 -13.60 -9.98
N MET A 155 -7.01 -13.37 -10.15
CA MET A 155 -7.97 -13.16 -9.07
C MET A 155 -9.16 -14.11 -9.29
N SER A 156 -9.49 -14.93 -8.30
CA SER A 156 -10.65 -15.83 -8.37
C SER A 156 -11.96 -15.05 -8.30
N PRO A 157 -13.09 -15.64 -8.74
CA PRO A 157 -14.40 -15.19 -8.31
C PRO A 157 -14.56 -15.34 -6.79
N VAL A 158 -15.51 -14.60 -6.21
CA VAL A 158 -15.91 -14.82 -4.81
C VAL A 158 -16.84 -16.03 -4.75
N TYR A 159 -16.44 -17.06 -4.03
CA TYR A 159 -17.26 -18.26 -3.81
C TYR A 159 -17.62 -18.41 -2.33
N ARG A 160 -18.88 -18.24 -1.97
CA ARG A 160 -19.39 -18.30 -0.59
C ARG A 160 -18.59 -17.42 0.38
N GLY A 161 -18.24 -16.22 -0.06
CA GLY A 161 -17.47 -15.26 0.72
C GLY A 161 -15.95 -15.43 0.62
N LEU A 162 -15.45 -16.54 0.07
CA LEU A 162 -14.02 -16.81 -0.13
C LEU A 162 -13.53 -16.28 -1.48
N SER A 163 -12.41 -15.60 -1.50
CA SER A 163 -11.65 -15.22 -2.71
C SER A 163 -10.16 -15.47 -2.49
N VAL A 164 -9.47 -15.85 -3.55
CA VAL A 164 -8.01 -16.06 -3.57
C VAL A 164 -7.40 -15.38 -4.78
N GLY A 165 -6.12 -15.02 -4.69
CA GLY A 165 -5.39 -14.44 -5.79
C GLY A 165 -3.91 -14.70 -5.71
N GLY A 166 -3.23 -14.47 -6.83
CA GLY A 166 -1.79 -14.59 -6.92
C GLY A 166 -1.24 -13.72 -8.05
N GLU A 167 -0.03 -13.26 -7.86
CA GLU A 167 0.71 -12.45 -8.81
C GLU A 167 2.15 -12.93 -8.91
N TYR A 168 2.71 -12.87 -10.11
CA TYR A 168 4.12 -13.10 -10.38
C TYR A 168 4.67 -11.96 -11.25
N SER A 169 5.81 -11.43 -10.87
CA SER A 169 6.54 -10.40 -11.63
C SER A 169 7.81 -10.99 -12.21
N VAL A 170 8.01 -10.79 -13.52
CA VAL A 170 9.23 -11.19 -14.20
C VAL A 170 10.27 -10.07 -14.11
N GLY A 171 11.52 -10.43 -13.76
CA GLY A 171 12.58 -9.46 -13.55
C GLY A 171 13.17 -8.87 -14.83
N GLY A 172 13.06 -9.58 -15.97
CA GLY A 172 13.52 -9.11 -17.27
C GLY A 172 15.04 -8.94 -17.41
N VAL A 173 15.83 -9.61 -16.56
CA VAL A 173 17.29 -9.52 -16.59
C VAL A 173 17.87 -10.55 -17.55
N PRO A 174 18.58 -10.15 -18.59
CA PRO A 174 19.21 -11.09 -19.53
C PRO A 174 20.21 -12.02 -18.82
N GLY A 175 20.05 -13.32 -19.03
CA GLY A 175 20.91 -14.36 -18.42
C GLY A 175 20.56 -14.76 -16.97
N ASP A 176 19.66 -14.04 -16.30
CA ASP A 176 19.13 -14.41 -14.98
C ASP A 176 17.62 -14.17 -14.92
N GLY A 177 16.84 -15.18 -15.29
CA GLY A 177 15.38 -15.10 -15.33
C GLY A 177 14.69 -14.91 -13.96
N THR A 178 15.44 -15.02 -12.87
CA THR A 178 14.92 -14.86 -11.50
C THR A 178 15.38 -13.57 -10.82
N ALA A 179 16.39 -12.89 -11.34
CA ALA A 179 16.80 -11.59 -10.80
C ALA A 179 15.68 -10.57 -10.92
N ASN A 180 15.46 -9.76 -9.88
CA ASN A 180 14.40 -8.76 -9.79
C ASN A 180 12.98 -9.32 -10.01
N SER A 181 12.77 -10.62 -9.81
CA SER A 181 11.45 -11.23 -9.84
C SER A 181 10.78 -11.21 -8.47
N GLY A 182 9.48 -11.47 -8.45
CA GLY A 182 8.75 -11.59 -7.21
C GLY A 182 7.39 -12.24 -7.39
N TYR A 183 6.75 -12.55 -6.28
CA TYR A 183 5.39 -13.07 -6.27
C TYR A 183 4.64 -12.62 -5.03
N SER A 184 3.32 -12.59 -5.14
CA SER A 184 2.43 -12.41 -4.01
C SER A 184 1.23 -13.37 -4.11
N VAL A 185 0.70 -13.78 -2.96
CA VAL A 185 -0.50 -14.61 -2.85
C VAL A 185 -1.38 -14.07 -1.75
N GLY A 186 -2.70 -14.24 -1.89
CA GLY A 186 -3.62 -13.73 -0.89
C GLY A 186 -4.94 -14.46 -0.86
N VAL A 187 -5.63 -14.31 0.27
CA VAL A 187 -6.95 -14.88 0.55
C VAL A 187 -7.78 -13.89 1.35
N SER A 188 -9.07 -13.80 1.03
CA SER A 188 -10.05 -13.09 1.86
C SER A 188 -11.30 -13.93 2.07
N TYR A 189 -11.95 -13.71 3.21
CA TYR A 189 -13.22 -14.32 3.54
C TYR A 189 -14.14 -13.31 4.20
N ALA A 190 -15.40 -13.27 3.77
CA ALA A 190 -16.44 -12.44 4.37
C ALA A 190 -17.71 -13.25 4.57
N ASN A 191 -18.25 -13.20 5.79
CA ASN A 191 -19.51 -13.86 6.13
C ASN A 191 -20.25 -13.10 7.23
N GLY A 192 -21.39 -12.50 6.89
CA GLY A 192 -22.15 -11.65 7.79
C GLY A 192 -21.29 -10.48 8.30
N PRO A 193 -21.16 -10.28 9.62
CA PRO A 193 -20.37 -9.20 10.19
C PRO A 193 -18.85 -9.45 10.18
N PHE A 194 -18.42 -10.69 9.92
CA PHE A 194 -17.02 -11.10 9.99
C PHE A 194 -16.32 -10.93 8.64
N THR A 195 -15.12 -10.35 8.67
CA THR A 195 -14.19 -10.27 7.54
C THR A 195 -12.82 -10.79 7.98
N PHE A 196 -12.12 -11.45 7.06
CA PHE A 196 -10.76 -11.92 7.23
C PHE A 196 -9.98 -11.63 5.95
N GLY A 197 -8.70 -11.31 6.10
CA GLY A 197 -7.78 -11.11 5.00
C GLY A 197 -6.37 -11.56 5.37
N GLY A 198 -5.67 -12.11 4.40
CA GLY A 198 -4.28 -12.47 4.57
C GLY A 198 -3.55 -12.51 3.24
N ALA A 199 -2.29 -12.09 3.25
CA ALA A 199 -1.45 -12.11 2.08
C ALA A 199 0.02 -12.33 2.46
N PHE A 200 0.77 -12.81 1.48
CA PHE A 200 2.21 -12.93 1.54
C PHE A 200 2.81 -12.43 0.22
N GLU A 201 3.93 -11.71 0.31
CA GLU A 201 4.71 -11.29 -0.86
C GLU A 201 6.21 -11.51 -0.63
N TYR A 202 6.91 -11.77 -1.73
CA TYR A 202 8.34 -11.97 -1.79
C TYR A 202 8.90 -11.29 -3.04
N PHE A 203 9.92 -10.45 -2.87
CA PHE A 203 10.61 -9.76 -3.96
C PHE A 203 12.11 -9.94 -3.83
N LYS A 204 12.71 -10.46 -4.91
CA LYS A 204 14.14 -10.72 -4.98
C LYS A 204 14.89 -9.46 -5.40
N ASN A 205 16.06 -9.23 -4.82
CA ASN A 205 16.93 -8.09 -5.10
C ASN A 205 16.20 -6.73 -4.97
N PRO A 206 15.69 -6.35 -3.79
CA PRO A 206 14.99 -5.07 -3.60
C PRO A 206 15.81 -3.88 -4.08
N THR A 207 17.11 -3.88 -3.80
CA THR A 207 18.08 -2.95 -4.40
C THR A 207 19.10 -3.75 -5.19
N SER A 208 19.46 -3.31 -6.40
CA SER A 208 20.43 -4.03 -7.23
C SER A 208 21.82 -3.48 -7.08
N THR A 209 22.79 -4.40 -7.04
CA THR A 209 24.23 -4.06 -7.15
C THR A 209 24.84 -4.51 -8.47
N THR A 210 24.19 -5.32 -9.29
CA THR A 210 24.86 -6.04 -10.40
C THR A 210 24.17 -5.98 -11.76
N ALA A 211 22.88 -5.79 -11.87
CA ALA A 211 22.17 -5.96 -13.15
C ALA A 211 21.18 -4.82 -13.43
N GLY A 212 21.58 -3.59 -13.20
CA GLY A 212 20.68 -2.45 -13.35
C GLY A 212 19.89 -2.19 -12.07
N ALA A 213 18.69 -1.65 -12.19
CA ALA A 213 17.85 -1.29 -11.07
C ALA A 213 17.33 -2.53 -10.32
N GLY A 214 17.31 -2.50 -8.99
CA GLY A 214 16.68 -3.53 -8.17
C GLY A 214 15.15 -3.56 -8.31
N PHE A 215 14.50 -4.55 -7.68
CA PHE A 215 13.04 -4.71 -7.77
C PHE A 215 12.29 -3.44 -7.34
N PHE A 216 12.75 -2.74 -6.30
CA PHE A 216 12.08 -1.54 -5.81
C PHE A 216 12.21 -0.33 -6.74
N THR A 217 13.18 -0.30 -7.64
CA THR A 217 13.31 0.79 -8.61
C THR A 217 12.13 0.83 -9.56
N GLY A 218 11.38 1.92 -9.56
CA GLY A 218 10.14 2.06 -10.34
C GLY A 218 8.93 1.28 -9.79
N ASN A 219 9.12 0.42 -8.80
CA ASN A 219 8.04 -0.33 -8.13
C ASN A 219 7.64 0.30 -6.80
N ALA A 220 8.58 0.77 -6.00
CA ALA A 220 8.39 1.29 -4.64
C ALA A 220 8.63 2.80 -4.55
N ASN A 221 8.12 3.43 -3.49
CA ASN A 221 8.33 4.83 -3.14
C ASN A 221 8.30 5.02 -1.62
N GLY A 222 8.77 6.20 -1.16
CA GLY A 222 8.85 6.50 0.28
C GLY A 222 9.82 5.56 1.03
N ALA A 223 9.47 5.17 2.25
CA ALA A 223 10.29 4.29 3.08
C ALA A 223 10.47 2.89 2.46
N SER A 224 9.50 2.41 1.67
CA SER A 224 9.61 1.12 0.97
C SER A 224 10.77 1.07 -0.03
N GLN A 225 11.34 2.21 -0.42
CA GLN A 225 12.58 2.27 -1.21
C GLN A 225 13.86 2.07 -0.38
N LEU A 226 13.77 1.70 0.90
CA LEU A 226 14.91 1.62 1.82
C LEU A 226 15.62 2.98 1.99
N SER A 227 14.84 4.06 2.07
CA SER A 227 15.34 5.43 2.09
C SER A 227 15.28 6.11 3.47
N GLN A 228 14.50 5.56 4.42
CA GLN A 228 14.28 6.14 5.74
C GLN A 228 15.18 5.50 6.80
N SER A 229 15.41 6.18 7.92
CA SER A 229 16.23 5.70 9.05
C SER A 229 15.79 4.34 9.56
N LEU A 230 14.49 4.07 9.48
CA LEU A 230 13.82 2.85 9.83
C LEU A 230 14.43 1.62 9.11
N ASN A 231 14.79 1.72 7.83
CA ASN A 231 15.18 0.56 7.01
C ASN A 231 16.36 0.78 6.05
N LYS A 232 16.85 2.01 5.85
CA LYS A 232 17.91 2.28 4.85
C LYS A 232 19.23 1.51 5.10
N GLY A 233 19.50 1.11 6.35
CA GLY A 233 20.63 0.25 6.68
C GLY A 233 20.53 -1.16 6.09
N TYR A 234 19.37 -1.57 5.64
CA TYR A 234 19.10 -2.90 5.08
C TYR A 234 19.11 -2.90 3.54
N ALA A 235 19.61 -1.85 2.90
CA ALA A 235 19.68 -1.74 1.45
C ALA A 235 20.47 -2.85 0.74
N SER A 236 21.34 -3.56 1.48
CA SER A 236 22.08 -4.72 0.95
C SER A 236 21.29 -6.04 0.93
N ALA A 237 20.01 -6.03 1.31
CA ALA A 237 19.18 -7.23 1.32
C ALA A 237 19.08 -7.87 -0.07
N SER A 238 19.21 -9.19 -0.13
CA SER A 238 19.00 -9.97 -1.35
C SER A 238 17.54 -10.31 -1.59
N ALA A 239 16.69 -10.21 -0.56
CA ALA A 239 15.25 -10.42 -0.65
C ALA A 239 14.50 -9.55 0.37
N TYR A 240 13.31 -9.13 -0.03
CA TYR A 240 12.27 -8.57 0.83
C TYR A 240 11.08 -9.51 0.84
N GLN A 241 10.47 -9.70 1.99
CA GLN A 241 9.23 -10.43 2.11
C GLN A 241 8.37 -9.88 3.25
N THR A 242 7.05 -9.99 3.08
CA THR A 242 6.10 -9.67 4.14
C THR A 242 4.92 -10.63 4.15
N ALA A 243 4.46 -10.96 5.35
CA ALA A 243 3.21 -11.66 5.59
C ALA A 243 2.29 -10.75 6.40
N VAL A 244 1.04 -10.61 5.97
CA VAL A 244 0.03 -9.80 6.65
C VAL A 244 -1.24 -10.62 6.82
N VAL A 245 -1.81 -10.61 8.02
CA VAL A 245 -3.11 -11.22 8.31
C VAL A 245 -3.91 -10.31 9.21
N GLY A 246 -5.22 -10.29 9.03
CA GLY A 246 -6.09 -9.49 9.89
C GLY A 246 -7.55 -9.94 9.81
N ALA A 247 -8.35 -9.40 10.72
CA ALA A 247 -9.78 -9.66 10.78
C ALA A 247 -10.54 -8.40 11.19
N GLY A 248 -11.79 -8.34 10.74
CA GLY A 248 -12.74 -7.29 11.09
C GLY A 248 -14.06 -7.89 11.59
N TYR A 249 -14.74 -7.16 12.45
CA TYR A 249 -16.08 -7.52 12.93
C TYR A 249 -16.96 -6.28 13.07
N ALA A 250 -18.12 -6.29 12.42
CA ALA A 250 -19.09 -5.21 12.48
C ALA A 250 -20.14 -5.47 13.58
N ILE A 251 -20.31 -4.51 14.50
CA ILE A 251 -21.30 -4.55 15.58
C ILE A 251 -22.21 -3.32 15.43
N GLY A 252 -23.33 -3.48 14.74
CA GLY A 252 -24.20 -2.36 14.43
C GLY A 252 -23.44 -1.27 13.65
N PRO A 253 -23.35 -0.01 14.17
CA PRO A 253 -22.64 1.08 13.51
C PRO A 253 -21.13 1.08 13.77
N VAL A 254 -20.59 0.12 14.51
CA VAL A 254 -19.18 0.04 14.89
C VAL A 254 -18.49 -1.07 14.11
N ASN A 255 -17.37 -0.74 13.45
CA ASN A 255 -16.48 -1.71 12.83
C ASN A 255 -15.16 -1.77 13.62
N LEU A 256 -14.79 -2.97 14.03
CA LEU A 256 -13.53 -3.27 14.72
C LEU A 256 -12.62 -4.03 13.77
N THR A 257 -11.35 -3.67 13.73
CA THR A 257 -10.32 -4.40 12.94
C THR A 257 -9.05 -4.55 13.73
N THR A 258 -8.33 -5.61 13.44
CA THR A 258 -6.98 -5.84 13.94
C THR A 258 -6.18 -6.60 12.91
N SER A 259 -4.90 -6.29 12.80
CA SER A 259 -3.99 -7.03 11.93
C SER A 259 -2.63 -7.26 12.59
N TRP A 260 -1.92 -8.21 12.03
CA TRP A 260 -0.51 -8.47 12.32
C TRP A 260 0.25 -8.62 11.00
N SER A 261 1.45 -8.03 10.96
CA SER A 261 2.37 -8.25 9.85
C SER A 261 3.77 -8.62 10.35
N ASN A 262 4.49 -9.38 9.51
CA ASN A 262 5.91 -9.68 9.67
C ASN A 262 6.63 -9.34 8.38
N THR A 263 7.52 -8.37 8.44
CA THR A 263 8.34 -7.92 7.30
C THR A 263 9.80 -8.29 7.52
N GLN A 264 10.46 -8.77 6.48
CA GLN A 264 11.84 -9.21 6.55
C GLN A 264 12.67 -8.68 5.37
N TYR A 265 13.87 -8.21 5.69
CA TYR A 265 14.95 -7.94 4.74
C TYR A 265 16.01 -9.02 4.92
N ALA A 266 16.02 -10.02 4.03
CA ALA A 266 16.82 -11.22 4.16
C ALA A 266 18.11 -11.16 3.34
N GLY A 267 19.11 -11.95 3.76
CA GLY A 267 20.37 -12.05 3.05
C GLY A 267 21.13 -10.73 2.97
N LEU A 268 21.25 -10.05 4.12
CA LEU A 268 21.98 -8.79 4.22
C LEU A 268 23.46 -9.00 3.90
N GLY A 269 24.06 -8.01 3.25
CA GLY A 269 25.47 -7.98 2.88
C GLY A 269 26.28 -6.95 3.66
N GLY A 270 27.56 -6.79 3.29
CA GLY A 270 28.45 -5.80 3.90
C GLY A 270 28.65 -6.03 5.39
N VAL A 271 28.52 -4.98 6.19
CA VAL A 271 28.69 -5.04 7.66
C VAL A 271 27.60 -5.85 8.38
N LEU A 272 26.50 -6.17 7.70
CA LEU A 272 25.40 -7.00 8.20
C LEU A 272 25.38 -8.40 7.58
N ALA A 273 26.47 -8.80 6.91
CA ALA A 273 26.54 -10.06 6.18
C ALA A 273 26.13 -11.27 7.03
N GLY A 274 25.27 -12.13 6.45
CA GLY A 274 24.73 -13.32 7.11
C GLY A 274 23.56 -13.08 8.04
N SER A 275 23.09 -11.85 8.18
CA SER A 275 21.94 -11.48 9.00
C SER A 275 20.67 -11.27 8.17
N ALA A 276 19.54 -11.18 8.87
CA ALA A 276 18.26 -10.69 8.35
C ALA A 276 17.66 -9.69 9.35
N ALA A 277 16.96 -8.70 8.85
CA ALA A 277 16.20 -7.77 9.68
C ALA A 277 14.73 -8.17 9.68
N HIS A 278 14.13 -8.20 10.87
CA HIS A 278 12.74 -8.59 11.07
C HIS A 278 11.97 -7.47 11.75
N PHE A 279 10.74 -7.24 11.27
CA PHE A 279 9.80 -6.30 11.86
C PHE A 279 8.47 -7.01 12.10
N ASN A 280 7.91 -6.83 13.28
CA ASN A 280 6.56 -7.26 13.61
C ASN A 280 5.70 -6.04 13.89
N ASN A 281 4.54 -5.97 13.24
CA ASN A 281 3.56 -4.92 13.46
C ASN A 281 2.26 -5.51 13.97
N VAL A 282 1.60 -4.81 14.88
CA VAL A 282 0.25 -5.14 15.34
C VAL A 282 -0.55 -3.86 15.39
N ASP A 283 -1.73 -3.88 14.80
CA ASP A 283 -2.68 -2.78 14.86
C ASP A 283 -4.04 -3.17 15.45
N PHE A 284 -4.74 -2.15 15.93
CA PHE A 284 -6.14 -2.23 16.32
C PHE A 284 -6.84 -0.93 15.95
N ALA A 285 -8.03 -1.04 15.36
CA ALA A 285 -8.80 0.13 14.95
C ALA A 285 -10.30 -0.03 15.17
N VAL A 286 -10.95 1.10 15.44
CA VAL A 286 -12.39 1.25 15.61
C VAL A 286 -12.88 2.34 14.66
N LYS A 287 -13.92 2.05 13.89
CA LYS A 287 -14.69 3.04 13.13
C LYS A 287 -16.14 3.03 13.60
N TRP A 288 -16.63 4.20 13.98
CA TRP A 288 -18.01 4.39 14.41
C TRP A 288 -18.75 5.29 13.43
N LEU A 289 -19.83 4.77 12.84
CA LEU A 289 -20.77 5.54 12.03
C LEU A 289 -21.79 6.20 12.95
N ALA A 290 -21.48 7.41 13.44
CA ALA A 290 -22.32 8.15 14.36
C ALA A 290 -23.65 8.57 13.71
N THR A 291 -23.61 8.89 12.41
CA THR A 291 -24.78 9.08 11.54
C THR A 291 -24.47 8.51 10.15
N PRO A 292 -25.45 8.43 9.23
CA PRO A 292 -25.14 8.05 7.84
C PRO A 292 -24.15 8.97 7.12
N ALA A 293 -23.93 10.19 7.62
CA ALA A 293 -23.02 11.18 7.03
C ALA A 293 -21.75 11.41 7.86
N LEU A 294 -21.72 11.02 9.15
CA LEU A 294 -20.60 11.34 10.03
C LEU A 294 -20.01 10.06 10.62
N SER A 295 -18.71 9.87 10.43
CA SER A 295 -17.95 8.79 11.05
C SER A 295 -16.75 9.29 11.85
N PHE A 296 -16.40 8.55 12.88
CA PHE A 296 -15.19 8.73 13.67
C PHE A 296 -14.35 7.46 13.61
N SER A 297 -13.04 7.62 13.50
CA SER A 297 -12.09 6.52 13.55
C SER A 297 -11.03 6.79 14.60
N ALA A 298 -10.63 5.75 15.32
CA ALA A 298 -9.50 5.74 16.24
C ALA A 298 -8.69 4.47 16.02
N ALA A 299 -7.37 4.58 16.04
CA ALA A 299 -6.51 3.43 15.86
C ALA A 299 -5.23 3.56 16.68
N TYR A 300 -4.66 2.41 16.99
CA TYR A 300 -3.35 2.26 17.60
C TYR A 300 -2.52 1.24 16.82
N ASP A 301 -1.26 1.56 16.63
CA ASP A 301 -0.30 0.74 15.93
C ASP A 301 0.98 0.60 16.74
N TYR A 302 1.55 -0.61 16.76
CA TYR A 302 2.81 -0.92 17.37
C TYR A 302 3.70 -1.72 16.44
N LEU A 303 4.81 -1.12 16.02
CA LEU A 303 5.86 -1.77 15.25
C LEU A 303 7.09 -2.03 16.12
N LYS A 304 7.64 -3.25 16.02
CA LYS A 304 8.89 -3.67 16.63
C LYS A 304 9.85 -4.20 15.59
N GLY A 305 11.02 -3.56 15.42
CA GLY A 305 12.18 -4.12 14.75
C GLY A 305 13.03 -4.96 15.70
N GLU A 306 13.54 -6.08 15.22
CA GLU A 306 14.45 -6.94 15.98
C GLU A 306 15.91 -6.49 15.84
N SER A 307 16.71 -6.84 16.83
CA SER A 307 18.14 -6.55 16.82
C SER A 307 18.86 -7.30 15.70
N VAL A 308 19.66 -6.58 14.94
CA VAL A 308 20.56 -7.13 13.93
C VAL A 308 21.99 -6.90 14.36
N HIS A 309 22.84 -7.93 14.31
CA HIS A 309 24.24 -7.82 14.69
C HIS A 309 25.12 -7.56 13.45
N THR A 310 26.02 -6.60 13.57
CA THR A 310 27.05 -6.39 12.58
C THR A 310 28.16 -7.44 12.70
N THR A 311 28.95 -7.61 11.66
CA THR A 311 30.14 -8.48 11.67
C THR A 311 31.18 -8.08 12.72
N ALA A 312 31.15 -6.84 13.21
CA ALA A 312 31.96 -6.32 14.31
C ALA A 312 31.31 -6.48 15.69
N GLY A 313 30.16 -7.16 15.80
CA GLY A 313 29.43 -7.39 17.06
C GLY A 313 28.61 -6.22 17.58
N GLN A 314 28.47 -5.14 16.83
CA GLN A 314 27.57 -4.03 17.18
C GLN A 314 26.11 -4.42 16.90
N THR A 315 25.19 -3.83 17.63
CA THR A 315 23.74 -4.06 17.45
C THR A 315 23.09 -2.85 16.81
N VAL A 316 22.27 -3.09 15.77
CA VAL A 316 21.41 -2.10 15.11
C VAL A 316 19.99 -2.64 15.00
N GLY A 317 19.02 -1.81 14.67
CA GLY A 317 17.67 -2.25 14.29
C GLY A 317 16.72 -2.57 15.44
N ASN A 318 17.13 -2.45 16.68
CA ASN A 318 16.25 -2.60 17.85
C ASN A 318 15.41 -1.35 18.05
N GLN A 319 14.42 -1.16 17.20
CA GLN A 319 13.58 0.03 17.15
C GLN A 319 12.11 -0.33 17.41
N HIS A 320 11.41 0.59 18.06
CA HIS A 320 10.00 0.43 18.42
C HIS A 320 9.25 1.71 18.05
N TYR A 321 8.06 1.56 17.48
CA TYR A 321 7.17 2.66 17.13
C TYR A 321 5.81 2.44 17.77
N ASN A 322 5.29 3.49 18.39
CA ASN A 322 3.93 3.53 18.92
C ASN A 322 3.22 4.68 18.20
N GLN A 323 2.08 4.41 17.58
CA GLN A 323 1.33 5.40 16.81
C GLN A 323 -0.13 5.38 17.24
N VAL A 324 -0.68 6.57 17.51
CA VAL A 324 -2.09 6.80 17.79
C VAL A 324 -2.65 7.65 16.68
N MET A 325 -3.81 7.26 16.14
CA MET A 325 -4.43 7.90 14.98
C MET A 325 -5.90 8.18 15.25
N LEU A 326 -6.37 9.35 14.84
CA LEU A 326 -7.76 9.79 14.99
C LEU A 326 -8.24 10.44 13.69
N MET A 327 -9.53 10.26 13.39
CA MET A 327 -10.17 10.89 12.22
C MET A 327 -11.64 11.17 12.48
N ALA A 328 -12.14 12.26 11.93
CA ALA A 328 -13.55 12.55 11.73
C ALA A 328 -13.78 12.81 10.25
N ASP A 329 -14.78 12.16 9.65
CA ASP A 329 -15.13 12.27 8.23
C ASP A 329 -16.61 12.56 8.08
N TYR A 330 -16.95 13.63 7.35
CA TYR A 330 -18.30 14.12 7.11
C TYR A 330 -18.64 14.14 5.62
N LEU A 331 -19.58 13.30 5.22
CA LEU A 331 -20.08 13.21 3.86
C LEU A 331 -21.02 14.37 3.55
N LEU A 332 -20.62 15.28 2.67
CA LEU A 332 -21.48 16.30 2.07
C LEU A 332 -22.41 15.67 1.02
N SER A 333 -21.93 14.62 0.36
CA SER A 333 -22.66 13.80 -0.60
C SER A 333 -22.03 12.40 -0.69
N LYS A 334 -22.60 11.49 -1.52
CA LYS A 334 -21.96 10.19 -1.82
C LYS A 334 -20.59 10.31 -2.49
N ARG A 335 -20.23 11.48 -3.02
CA ARG A 335 -19.00 11.72 -3.78
C ARG A 335 -18.08 12.77 -3.16
N THR A 336 -18.56 13.53 -2.17
CA THR A 336 -17.82 14.65 -1.59
C THR A 336 -17.86 14.56 -0.07
N ASP A 337 -16.70 14.62 0.54
CA ASP A 337 -16.55 14.65 1.99
C ASP A 337 -15.52 15.69 2.45
N LEU A 338 -15.69 16.10 3.70
CA LEU A 338 -14.75 16.91 4.46
C LEU A 338 -14.26 16.07 5.63
N TYR A 339 -12.97 16.05 5.86
CA TYR A 339 -12.42 15.29 6.96
C TYR A 339 -11.26 16.00 7.64
N ILE A 340 -11.05 15.64 8.89
CA ILE A 340 -9.87 15.98 9.66
C ILE A 340 -9.29 14.71 10.26
N GLU A 341 -7.99 14.57 10.18
CA GLU A 341 -7.26 13.42 10.70
C GLU A 341 -5.96 13.84 11.35
N GLY A 342 -5.44 13.00 12.22
CA GLY A 342 -4.15 13.23 12.86
C GLY A 342 -3.54 11.95 13.38
N ALA A 343 -2.21 11.93 13.41
CA ALA A 343 -1.43 10.89 14.06
C ALA A 343 -0.33 11.49 14.92
N TRP A 344 -0.10 10.86 16.04
CA TRP A 344 1.07 11.08 16.87
C TRP A 344 1.85 9.77 16.97
N GLN A 345 3.15 9.84 16.68
CA GLN A 345 4.04 8.69 16.73
C GLN A 345 5.23 8.96 17.62
N ARG A 346 5.67 7.94 18.35
CA ARG A 346 6.91 7.92 19.13
C ARG A 346 7.74 6.71 18.77
N ALA A 347 9.00 6.98 18.42
CA ALA A 347 10.04 5.98 18.20
C ALA A 347 10.92 5.83 19.44
N SER A 348 11.55 4.66 19.58
CA SER A 348 12.56 4.37 20.61
C SER A 348 13.51 3.27 20.10
N GLY A 349 14.66 3.14 20.76
CA GLY A 349 15.68 2.16 20.40
C GLY A 349 16.63 2.66 19.34
N THR A 350 17.24 1.74 18.59
CA THR A 350 18.30 1.99 17.62
C THR A 350 17.79 1.68 16.21
N SER A 351 17.96 2.64 15.29
CA SER A 351 17.54 2.50 13.88
C SER A 351 18.39 1.48 13.11
N SER A 352 18.01 1.23 11.86
CA SER A 352 18.75 0.36 10.93
C SER A 352 20.20 0.76 10.69
N THR A 353 20.55 2.03 10.97
CA THR A 353 21.91 2.59 10.78
C THR A 353 22.74 2.66 12.06
N GLY A 354 22.18 2.23 13.19
CA GLY A 354 22.84 2.32 14.50
C GLY A 354 22.65 3.67 15.22
N ALA A 355 22.02 4.66 14.59
CA ALA A 355 21.62 5.91 15.23
C ALA A 355 20.37 5.72 16.08
N PRO A 356 20.05 6.61 17.04
CA PRO A 356 18.77 6.60 17.72
C PRO A 356 17.59 6.58 16.72
N ALA A 357 16.56 5.79 17.01
CA ALA A 357 15.38 5.73 16.17
C ALA A 357 14.63 7.07 16.20
N VAL A 358 14.20 7.52 15.01
CA VAL A 358 13.39 8.73 14.83
C VAL A 358 11.98 8.34 14.37
N ALA A 359 10.99 9.17 14.66
CA ALA A 359 9.63 8.91 14.22
C ALA A 359 9.51 9.03 12.69
N ASP A 360 8.60 8.23 12.10
CA ASP A 360 8.36 8.16 10.66
C ASP A 360 6.89 7.76 10.43
N ILE A 361 6.00 8.75 10.42
CA ILE A 361 4.57 8.55 10.16
C ILE A 361 4.36 8.26 8.68
N GLY A 362 3.95 7.05 8.35
CA GLY A 362 3.64 6.64 6.98
C GLY A 362 4.79 6.96 6.02
N ASN A 363 4.49 7.68 4.96
CA ASN A 363 5.46 8.14 3.95
C ASN A 363 5.78 9.64 4.06
N LEU A 364 5.59 10.25 5.24
CA LEU A 364 5.85 11.67 5.45
C LEU A 364 7.32 12.00 5.70
N GLY A 365 8.14 10.98 5.90
CA GLY A 365 9.60 11.05 6.06
C GLY A 365 10.07 11.15 7.51
N ASP A 366 11.35 10.89 7.69
CA ASP A 366 12.02 10.91 9.00
C ASP A 366 11.78 12.22 9.75
N SER A 367 11.37 12.10 11.01
CA SER A 367 11.38 13.21 11.97
C SER A 367 12.82 13.58 12.37
N SER A 368 13.05 14.81 12.81
CA SER A 368 14.33 15.24 13.38
C SER A 368 14.61 14.65 14.77
N ASN A 369 13.61 13.99 15.38
CA ASN A 369 13.73 13.37 16.69
C ASN A 369 12.78 12.17 16.83
N ASN A 370 12.62 11.67 18.06
CA ASN A 370 11.87 10.44 18.32
C ASN A 370 10.35 10.60 18.37
N HIS A 371 9.78 11.75 18.04
CA HIS A 371 8.33 11.94 17.96
C HIS A 371 7.92 12.81 16.80
N GLN A 372 6.75 12.56 16.26
CA GLN A 372 6.16 13.29 15.15
C GLN A 372 4.66 13.43 15.36
N LEU A 373 4.12 14.59 14.98
CA LEU A 373 2.71 14.89 14.92
C LEU A 373 2.36 15.34 13.52
N ALA A 374 1.40 14.66 12.89
CA ALA A 374 0.80 15.04 11.63
C ALA A 374 -0.68 15.35 11.87
N ILE A 375 -1.17 16.44 11.28
CA ILE A 375 -2.61 16.79 11.28
C ILE A 375 -2.96 17.24 9.86
N ARG A 376 -4.06 16.75 9.33
CA ARG A 376 -4.55 17.12 8.01
C ARG A 376 -6.04 17.42 8.04
N ALA A 377 -6.44 18.54 7.42
CA ALA A 377 -7.83 18.88 7.17
C ALA A 377 -8.04 18.99 5.65
N ALA A 378 -9.03 18.31 5.10
CA ALA A 378 -9.11 18.11 3.66
C ALA A 378 -10.53 17.99 3.13
N LEU A 379 -10.65 18.19 1.82
CA LEU A 379 -11.83 17.92 1.00
C LEU A 379 -11.46 16.86 -0.04
N ARG A 380 -12.33 15.84 -0.16
CA ARG A 380 -12.24 14.85 -1.23
C ARG A 380 -13.47 14.89 -2.12
N HIS A 381 -13.25 14.78 -3.43
CA HIS A 381 -14.31 14.64 -4.43
C HIS A 381 -14.02 13.49 -5.39
N LYS A 382 -15.03 12.64 -5.62
CA LYS A 382 -15.01 11.49 -6.55
C LYS A 382 -15.89 11.79 -7.76
N PHE A 383 -15.44 11.51 -8.96
CA PHE A 383 -16.20 11.71 -10.21
C PHE A 383 -16.14 10.50 -11.15
#